data_27860431c7350f2d1b5f86f7e5bf142d
#
_entry.id   27860431c7350f2d1b5f86f7e5bf142d
#
_cell.length_a   1.000
_cell.length_b   1.000
_cell.length_c   1.000
_cell.angle_alpha   90.00
_cell.angle_beta   90.00
_cell.angle_gamma   90.00
#
_symmetry.space_group_name_H-M   'P 1'
#
loop_
_entity.id
_entity.type
_entity.pdbx_description
1 polymer ?
#
loop_
_entity_poly.entity_id
_entity_poly.type
_entity_poly.pdbx_seq_one_letter_code
_entity_poly.pdbx_strand_id
1 'polypeptide(L)'
;MNRYKFLIAILVVAIFVSACSALPGGTTTDSQPPLAAQPSGTVLFQDDFTEPTTGWDRYMVAEGIMDYDSGGYRILVNALETNFWATPRKNFTDVRVEVDSGKLAGPDENRIGLICRYSNANYYFFIITSDGFYAVGLFKDGTATLLGQSEMLSSSNINKGLAVNHLRADCIGDTLTFYVNGFQIAQAQDSSLTSGDVGMLAGTFNTTGVDVVFDNFVTLQP
;
A
#
# COMPACT_ATOMS: atom_id res chain seq x y z
N MET A 1 46.53 50.96 -8.46
CA MET A 1 47.19 51.15 -9.81
C MET A 1 46.37 50.38 -10.81
N ASN A 2 45.63 51.15 -11.55
CA ASN A 2 45.52 51.16 -13.03
C ASN A 2 44.92 49.90 -13.66
N ARG A 3 43.93 49.98 -14.36
CA ARG A 3 43.27 50.77 -15.48
C ARG A 3 42.75 49.74 -16.48
N TYR A 4 41.74 49.81 -17.13
CA TYR A 4 40.81 50.50 -17.99
C TYR A 4 40.01 49.47 -18.80
N LYS A 5 38.68 49.60 -18.84
CA LYS A 5 37.79 50.03 -19.90
C LYS A 5 38.01 49.31 -21.27
N PHE A 6 36.91 48.71 -21.82
CA PHE A 6 36.17 49.31 -22.93
C PHE A 6 34.94 48.45 -23.29
N LEU A 7 33.83 49.12 -23.43
CA LEU A 7 32.57 48.74 -24.05
C LEU A 7 32.77 48.59 -25.57
N ILE A 8 32.14 47.59 -26.20
CA ILE A 8 31.63 47.70 -27.57
C ILE A 8 30.32 46.89 -27.64
N ALA A 9 29.21 47.62 -27.85
CA ALA A 9 27.92 47.10 -28.23
C ALA A 9 27.92 46.86 -29.74
N ILE A 10 27.63 45.67 -30.20
CA ILE A 10 27.29 45.42 -31.60
C ILE A 10 25.87 44.86 -31.65
N LEU A 11 24.97 45.69 -32.19
CA LEU A 11 23.60 45.37 -32.52
C LEU A 11 23.61 44.60 -33.84
N VAL A 12 23.28 43.31 -33.83
CA VAL A 12 23.03 42.57 -35.10
C VAL A 12 21.53 42.24 -35.16
N VAL A 13 20.87 42.96 -36.06
CA VAL A 13 19.50 42.66 -36.46
C VAL A 13 19.53 41.46 -37.40
N ALA A 14 19.06 40.33 -36.99
CA ALA A 14 18.85 39.16 -37.83
C ALA A 14 17.36 39.08 -38.23
N ILE A 15 17.09 39.26 -39.49
CA ILE A 15 15.80 39.07 -40.14
C ILE A 15 15.56 37.55 -40.25
N PHE A 16 14.56 37.05 -39.52
CA PHE A 16 14.11 35.67 -39.69
C PHE A 16 13.10 35.57 -40.85
N VAL A 17 13.53 34.91 -41.89
CA VAL A 17 12.66 34.45 -42.98
C VAL A 17 11.98 33.16 -42.49
N SER A 18 10.65 33.21 -42.39
CA SER A 18 9.81 32.05 -42.04
C SER A 18 9.77 31.09 -43.24
N ALA A 19 10.44 29.96 -43.16
CA ALA A 19 10.23 28.83 -44.05
C ALA A 19 9.30 27.82 -43.34
N CYS A 20 8.05 27.73 -43.78
CA CYS A 20 7.15 26.63 -43.43
C CYS A 20 7.64 25.36 -44.13
N SER A 21 8.22 24.43 -43.38
CA SER A 21 8.41 23.06 -43.83
C SER A 21 7.38 22.18 -43.11
N ALA A 22 6.39 21.68 -43.86
CA ALA A 22 5.46 20.68 -43.39
C ALA A 22 6.22 19.36 -43.18
N LEU A 23 6.34 18.90 -41.93
CA LEU A 23 6.78 17.55 -41.58
C LEU A 23 5.54 16.69 -41.31
N PRO A 24 5.52 15.41 -41.80
CA PRO A 24 4.39 14.52 -41.57
C PRO A 24 4.30 14.16 -40.07
N GLY A 25 3.07 14.17 -39.56
CA GLY A 25 2.73 13.98 -38.15
C GLY A 25 3.24 12.67 -37.57
N GLY A 26 4.20 12.80 -36.67
CA GLY A 26 4.43 11.80 -35.66
C GLY A 26 3.51 12.11 -34.48
N THR A 27 2.49 11.31 -34.28
CA THR A 27 1.71 11.30 -33.03
C THR A 27 2.63 10.79 -31.91
N THR A 28 3.24 11.72 -31.18
CA THR A 28 3.76 11.41 -29.85
C THR A 28 2.55 11.14 -28.96
N THR A 29 2.21 9.89 -28.77
CA THR A 29 1.37 9.47 -27.66
C THR A 29 2.13 9.81 -26.38
N ASP A 30 1.75 10.93 -25.79
CA ASP A 30 2.13 11.28 -24.43
C ASP A 30 1.50 10.20 -23.54
N SER A 31 2.31 9.19 -23.15
CA SER A 31 1.89 8.17 -22.22
C SER A 31 1.90 8.78 -20.81
N GLN A 32 0.86 9.55 -20.53
CA GLN A 32 0.55 9.94 -19.15
C GLN A 32 0.39 8.63 -18.36
N PRO A 33 1.09 8.49 -17.21
CA PRO A 33 0.87 7.33 -16.35
C PRO A 33 -0.64 7.17 -16.10
N PRO A 34 -1.19 5.95 -16.09
CA PRO A 34 -2.59 5.76 -15.77
C PRO A 34 -2.87 6.46 -14.43
N LEU A 35 -3.81 7.43 -14.44
CA LEU A 35 -4.36 7.91 -13.18
C LEU A 35 -4.80 6.68 -12.40
N ALA A 36 -4.36 6.59 -11.13
CA ALA A 36 -4.87 5.59 -10.21
C ALA A 36 -6.41 5.61 -10.34
N ALA A 37 -6.98 4.47 -10.72
CA ALA A 37 -8.42 4.39 -10.90
C ALA A 37 -9.08 4.76 -9.58
N GLN A 38 -9.96 5.76 -9.60
CA GLN A 38 -10.75 6.12 -8.43
C GLN A 38 -11.47 4.86 -7.93
N PRO A 39 -11.45 4.58 -6.62
CA PRO A 39 -12.11 3.40 -6.09
C PRO A 39 -13.59 3.40 -6.49
N SER A 40 -14.03 2.33 -7.14
CA SER A 40 -15.44 2.17 -7.53
C SER A 40 -16.23 1.58 -6.37
N GLY A 41 -17.24 2.27 -5.88
CA GLY A 41 -18.11 1.84 -4.79
C GLY A 41 -18.47 2.99 -3.86
N THR A 42 -19.47 2.78 -2.99
CA THR A 42 -19.79 3.74 -1.94
C THR A 42 -18.75 3.64 -0.83
N VAL A 43 -18.10 4.77 -0.50
CA VAL A 43 -17.14 4.83 0.62
C VAL A 43 -17.89 4.62 1.94
N LEU A 44 -17.48 3.62 2.71
CA LEU A 44 -18.00 3.32 4.04
C LEU A 44 -17.16 3.98 5.14
N PHE A 45 -15.84 4.02 4.95
CA PHE A 45 -14.87 4.69 5.82
C PHE A 45 -13.60 4.99 5.03
N GLN A 46 -12.93 6.10 5.34
CA GLN A 46 -11.63 6.43 4.76
C GLN A 46 -10.78 7.20 5.76
N ASP A 47 -9.46 7.10 5.62
CA ASP A 47 -8.48 7.83 6.40
C ASP A 47 -7.18 8.03 5.61
N ASP A 48 -6.73 9.27 5.51
CA ASP A 48 -5.45 9.66 4.93
C ASP A 48 -4.38 9.90 6.01
N PHE A 49 -4.71 9.57 7.28
CA PHE A 49 -3.85 9.67 8.46
C PHE A 49 -3.26 11.05 8.74
N THR A 50 -3.73 12.10 8.08
CA THR A 50 -3.31 13.49 8.35
C THR A 50 -3.77 13.97 9.73
N GLU A 51 -4.90 13.43 10.23
CA GLU A 51 -5.48 13.74 11.52
C GLU A 51 -5.27 12.59 12.52
N PRO A 52 -4.41 12.76 13.56
CA PRO A 52 -4.02 11.66 14.45
C PRO A 52 -5.07 11.28 15.49
N THR A 53 -6.35 11.58 15.25
CA THR A 53 -7.47 11.36 16.17
C THR A 53 -8.60 10.53 15.58
N THR A 54 -8.40 9.92 14.42
CA THR A 54 -9.43 9.20 13.66
C THR A 54 -9.81 7.83 14.26
N GLY A 55 -9.12 7.41 15.33
CA GLY A 55 -9.57 6.31 16.20
C GLY A 55 -8.82 4.99 16.02
N TRP A 56 -7.71 4.96 15.25
CA TRP A 56 -6.86 3.79 15.13
C TRP A 56 -6.16 3.42 16.45
N ASP A 57 -5.84 2.16 16.60
CA ASP A 57 -5.08 1.68 17.75
C ASP A 57 -3.69 2.32 17.77
N ARG A 58 -3.23 2.73 18.95
CA ARG A 58 -1.91 3.33 19.15
C ARG A 58 -1.16 2.53 20.20
N TYR A 59 0.07 2.15 19.90
CA TYR A 59 0.87 1.29 20.75
C TYR A 59 2.36 1.62 20.60
N MET A 60 3.06 1.75 21.74
CA MET A 60 4.49 2.02 21.75
C MET A 60 5.14 1.23 22.89
N VAL A 61 5.91 0.23 22.53
CA VAL A 61 6.66 -0.65 23.44
C VAL A 61 8.01 -1.01 22.82
N ALA A 62 8.83 -1.76 23.54
CA ALA A 62 10.13 -2.22 23.04
C ALA A 62 10.01 -3.13 21.82
N GLU A 63 8.95 -3.91 21.74
CA GLU A 63 8.63 -4.85 20.66
C GLU A 63 8.14 -4.18 19.39
N GLY A 64 7.72 -2.89 19.46
CA GLY A 64 7.30 -2.14 18.27
C GLY A 64 6.45 -0.92 18.53
N ILE A 65 6.04 -0.29 17.43
CA ILE A 65 5.25 0.94 17.41
C ILE A 65 4.10 0.75 16.43
N MET A 66 2.93 1.23 16.81
CA MET A 66 1.80 1.52 15.93
C MET A 66 1.32 2.91 16.25
N ASP A 67 1.47 3.85 15.32
CA ASP A 67 1.08 5.26 15.53
C ASP A 67 0.97 6.02 14.21
N TYR A 68 0.30 7.15 14.25
CA TYR A 68 0.35 8.15 13.19
C TYR A 68 1.74 8.76 13.12
N ASP A 69 2.30 8.87 11.92
CA ASP A 69 3.62 9.44 11.68
C ASP A 69 3.67 10.17 10.34
N SER A 70 3.89 11.49 10.40
CA SER A 70 4.18 12.33 9.23
C SER A 70 3.13 12.27 8.11
N GLY A 71 1.85 12.14 8.47
CA GLY A 71 0.74 12.07 7.51
C GLY A 71 0.51 10.66 6.95
N GLY A 72 1.00 9.64 7.62
CA GLY A 72 0.71 8.23 7.38
C GLY A 72 0.48 7.50 8.70
N TYR A 73 0.24 6.21 8.63
CA TYR A 73 0.17 5.33 9.80
C TYR A 73 1.32 4.33 9.77
N ARG A 74 2.20 4.40 10.77
CA ARG A 74 3.42 3.60 10.85
C ARG A 74 3.24 2.39 11.74
N ILE A 75 3.73 1.24 11.29
CA ILE A 75 3.88 0.03 12.08
C ILE A 75 5.35 -0.42 12.03
N LEU A 76 6.03 -0.35 13.18
CA LEU A 76 7.38 -0.88 13.39
C LEU A 76 7.31 -2.13 14.24
N VAL A 77 7.90 -3.25 13.79
CA VAL A 77 7.92 -4.53 14.53
C VAL A 77 9.36 -4.93 14.83
N ASN A 78 9.73 -4.94 16.11
CA ASN A 78 11.06 -5.28 16.63
C ASN A 78 11.14 -6.66 17.30
N ALA A 79 10.04 -7.40 17.39
CA ALA A 79 10.00 -8.78 17.91
C ALA A 79 10.06 -9.77 16.74
N LEU A 80 10.64 -10.95 16.96
CA LEU A 80 10.67 -12.04 15.96
C LEU A 80 9.32 -12.73 15.85
N GLU A 81 8.98 -13.25 14.66
CA GLU A 81 7.79 -14.04 14.37
C GLU A 81 6.48 -13.39 14.88
N THR A 82 6.44 -12.06 14.86
CA THR A 82 5.37 -11.26 15.45
C THR A 82 4.65 -10.43 14.41
N ASN A 83 3.34 -10.34 14.54
CA ASN A 83 2.51 -9.40 13.76
C ASN A 83 1.96 -8.31 14.67
N PHE A 84 1.99 -7.07 14.18
CA PHE A 84 1.23 -5.97 14.73
C PHE A 84 0.15 -5.58 13.73
N TRP A 85 -1.04 -5.26 14.22
CA TRP A 85 -2.16 -4.81 13.40
C TRP A 85 -2.92 -3.69 14.08
N ALA A 86 -3.43 -2.77 13.28
CA ALA A 86 -4.26 -1.67 13.74
C ALA A 86 -5.61 -1.69 13.03
N THR A 87 -6.66 -1.32 13.77
CA THR A 87 -8.03 -1.29 13.27
C THR A 87 -8.70 0.05 13.57
N PRO A 88 -9.64 0.50 12.72
CA PRO A 88 -10.40 1.74 12.93
C PRO A 88 -11.61 1.56 13.86
N ARG A 89 -11.80 0.40 14.48
CA ARG A 89 -12.91 0.05 15.37
C ARG A 89 -14.28 0.17 14.69
N LYS A 90 -14.39 -0.42 13.51
CA LYS A 90 -15.62 -0.54 12.72
C LYS A 90 -16.10 -1.99 12.66
N ASN A 91 -17.23 -2.21 12.02
CA ASN A 91 -17.74 -3.56 11.79
C ASN A 91 -18.37 -3.66 10.40
N PHE A 92 -17.91 -4.62 9.62
CA PHE A 92 -18.37 -4.85 8.25
C PHE A 92 -18.70 -6.33 8.07
N THR A 93 -19.66 -6.62 7.19
CA THR A 93 -19.98 -7.97 6.71
C THR A 93 -19.27 -8.21 5.37
N ASP A 94 -19.76 -7.56 4.32
CA ASP A 94 -19.14 -7.52 3.02
C ASP A 94 -18.41 -6.19 2.85
N VAL A 95 -17.16 -6.24 2.50
CA VAL A 95 -16.32 -5.05 2.42
C VAL A 95 -15.19 -5.24 1.44
N ARG A 96 -14.88 -4.17 0.71
CA ARG A 96 -13.60 -3.96 0.03
C ARG A 96 -12.74 -3.06 0.90
N VAL A 97 -11.49 -3.43 1.08
CA VAL A 97 -10.48 -2.66 1.83
C VAL A 97 -9.31 -2.36 0.91
N GLU A 98 -8.89 -1.12 0.85
CA GLU A 98 -7.75 -0.69 0.04
C GLU A 98 -6.81 0.18 0.88
N VAL A 99 -5.49 0.11 0.62
CA VAL A 99 -4.46 0.92 1.28
C VAL A 99 -3.21 0.99 0.42
N ASP A 100 -2.49 2.09 0.47
CA ASP A 100 -1.13 2.20 -0.01
C ASP A 100 -0.16 1.80 1.11
N SER A 101 0.81 0.94 0.82
CA SER A 101 1.79 0.45 1.81
C SER A 101 3.20 0.59 1.29
N GLY A 102 4.10 1.12 2.11
CA GLY A 102 5.52 1.29 1.78
C GLY A 102 6.41 0.79 2.90
N LYS A 103 7.42 -0.04 2.56
CA LYS A 103 8.47 -0.40 3.52
C LYS A 103 9.40 0.79 3.72
N LEU A 104 9.64 1.21 4.96
CA LEU A 104 10.59 2.24 5.34
C LEU A 104 11.97 1.66 5.63
N ALA A 105 12.02 0.51 6.33
CA ALA A 105 13.26 -0.16 6.70
C ALA A 105 13.03 -1.64 7.00
N GLY A 106 14.13 -2.36 7.27
CA GLY A 106 14.11 -3.76 7.68
C GLY A 106 14.26 -4.77 6.55
N PRO A 107 14.14 -6.07 6.86
CA PRO A 107 14.32 -7.14 5.89
C PRO A 107 13.24 -7.14 4.81
N ASP A 108 13.55 -7.71 3.64
CA ASP A 108 12.57 -7.92 2.57
C ASP A 108 11.67 -9.14 2.85
N GLU A 109 12.16 -10.10 3.62
CA GLU A 109 11.37 -11.18 4.19
C GLU A 109 10.56 -10.64 5.38
N ASN A 110 9.38 -10.11 5.10
CA ASN A 110 8.51 -9.44 6.05
C ASN A 110 7.05 -9.78 5.77
N ARG A 111 6.13 -9.20 6.55
CA ARG A 111 4.69 -9.26 6.30
C ARG A 111 4.15 -7.85 6.25
N ILE A 112 3.49 -7.50 5.17
CA ILE A 112 2.80 -6.22 4.97
C ILE A 112 1.43 -6.54 4.40
N GLY A 113 0.34 -6.04 5.00
CA GLY A 113 -0.94 -6.44 4.49
C GLY A 113 -2.16 -5.82 5.12
N LEU A 114 -3.29 -6.41 4.76
CA LEU A 114 -4.64 -6.08 5.21
C LEU A 114 -5.22 -7.21 6.03
N ILE A 115 -6.13 -6.87 6.93
CA ILE A 115 -7.00 -7.83 7.61
C ILE A 115 -8.47 -7.46 7.39
N CYS A 116 -9.34 -8.46 7.37
CA CYS A 116 -10.79 -8.25 7.42
C CYS A 116 -11.47 -9.23 8.37
N ARG A 117 -12.70 -8.87 8.78
CA ARG A 117 -13.54 -9.62 9.72
C ARG A 117 -12.82 -9.90 11.06
N TYR A 118 -12.01 -8.94 11.51
CA TYR A 118 -11.35 -9.03 12.81
C TYR A 118 -12.37 -9.01 13.94
N SER A 119 -12.38 -10.06 14.73
CA SER A 119 -13.21 -10.20 15.94
C SER A 119 -12.58 -11.18 16.91
N ASN A 120 -12.44 -10.79 18.18
CA ASN A 120 -11.88 -11.63 19.24
C ASN A 120 -10.53 -12.28 18.87
N ALA A 121 -9.62 -11.49 18.29
CA ALA A 121 -8.32 -11.91 17.78
C ALA A 121 -8.34 -12.93 16.63
N ASN A 122 -9.48 -13.17 16.01
CA ASN A 122 -9.61 -13.97 14.79
C ASN A 122 -9.79 -13.04 13.61
N TYR A 123 -9.16 -13.32 12.46
CA TYR A 123 -9.24 -12.48 11.25
C TYR A 123 -8.78 -13.23 10.00
N TYR A 124 -9.24 -12.77 8.84
CA TYR A 124 -8.60 -13.10 7.58
C TYR A 124 -7.46 -12.13 7.32
N PHE A 125 -6.34 -12.63 6.79
CA PHE A 125 -5.19 -11.81 6.41
C PHE A 125 -4.86 -11.95 4.92
N PHE A 126 -4.35 -10.86 4.35
CA PHE A 126 -3.90 -10.73 2.97
C PHE A 126 -2.55 -10.04 3.03
N ILE A 127 -1.48 -10.77 2.83
CA ILE A 127 -0.13 -10.26 3.02
C ILE A 127 0.73 -10.39 1.79
N ILE A 128 1.62 -9.43 1.63
CA ILE A 128 2.78 -9.50 0.74
C ILE A 128 4.06 -9.46 1.56
N THR A 129 5.16 -9.82 0.91
CA THR A 129 6.52 -9.61 1.41
C THR A 129 7.28 -8.71 0.44
N SER A 130 8.25 -7.95 0.94
CA SER A 130 9.05 -7.04 0.10
C SER A 130 10.03 -7.78 -0.84
N ASP A 131 10.21 -9.08 -0.70
CA ASP A 131 10.93 -9.95 -1.63
C ASP A 131 10.02 -10.56 -2.72
N GLY A 132 8.68 -10.27 -2.67
CA GLY A 132 7.75 -10.54 -3.75
C GLY A 132 6.88 -11.77 -3.61
N PHE A 133 6.63 -12.25 -2.39
CA PHE A 133 5.68 -13.32 -2.11
C PHE A 133 4.37 -12.78 -1.54
N TYR A 134 3.32 -13.61 -1.58
CA TYR A 134 2.03 -13.27 -1.01
C TYR A 134 1.35 -14.49 -0.38
N ALA A 135 0.42 -14.23 0.53
CA ALA A 135 -0.49 -15.22 1.08
C ALA A 135 -1.85 -14.63 1.43
N VAL A 136 -2.88 -15.47 1.33
CA VAL A 136 -4.19 -15.26 1.94
C VAL A 136 -4.40 -16.33 2.98
N GLY A 137 -4.94 -15.98 4.16
CA GLY A 137 -5.14 -16.95 5.20
C GLY A 137 -6.14 -16.52 6.28
N LEU A 138 -6.37 -17.44 7.19
CA LEU A 138 -7.18 -17.28 8.38
C LEU A 138 -6.27 -17.40 9.61
N PHE A 139 -6.34 -16.41 10.50
CA PHE A 139 -5.84 -16.54 11.86
C PHE A 139 -7.02 -16.78 12.80
N LYS A 140 -7.05 -17.95 13.42
CA LYS A 140 -8.14 -18.33 14.30
C LYS A 140 -7.63 -19.15 15.48
N ASP A 141 -8.08 -18.82 16.68
CA ASP A 141 -7.75 -19.51 17.93
C ASP A 141 -6.23 -19.69 18.12
N GLY A 142 -5.46 -18.63 17.79
CA GLY A 142 -4.00 -18.62 17.90
C GLY A 142 -3.24 -19.32 16.77
N THR A 143 -3.93 -19.82 15.74
CA THR A 143 -3.31 -20.56 14.63
C THR A 143 -3.54 -19.85 13.29
N ALA A 144 -2.46 -19.69 12.52
CA ALA A 144 -2.52 -19.21 11.15
C ALA A 144 -2.63 -20.40 10.19
N THR A 145 -3.58 -20.33 9.26
CA THR A 145 -3.77 -21.32 8.18
C THR A 145 -3.87 -20.60 6.85
N LEU A 146 -3.07 -21.01 5.86
CA LEU A 146 -3.19 -20.50 4.50
C LEU A 146 -4.44 -21.01 3.82
N LEU A 147 -5.08 -20.18 3.01
CA LEU A 147 -6.30 -20.51 2.28
C LEU A 147 -6.03 -20.56 0.77
N GLY A 148 -6.47 -21.63 0.12
CA GLY A 148 -6.28 -21.82 -1.32
C GLY A 148 -4.85 -22.13 -1.76
N GLN A 149 -3.91 -22.22 -0.83
CA GLN A 149 -2.49 -22.49 -1.09
C GLN A 149 -1.84 -23.17 0.11
N SER A 150 -0.77 -23.96 -0.11
CA SER A 150 -0.03 -24.65 0.95
C SER A 150 1.21 -23.89 1.45
N GLU A 151 1.66 -22.90 0.69
CA GLU A 151 2.83 -22.06 0.97
C GLU A 151 2.64 -20.66 0.37
N MET A 152 3.48 -19.70 0.73
CA MET A 152 3.49 -18.39 0.10
C MET A 152 3.91 -18.52 -1.36
N LEU A 153 3.20 -17.84 -2.26
CA LEU A 153 3.44 -17.85 -3.70
C LEU A 153 4.07 -16.53 -4.14
N SER A 154 4.89 -16.57 -5.18
CA SER A 154 5.50 -15.35 -5.74
C SER A 154 4.60 -14.67 -6.77
N SER A 155 4.69 -13.33 -6.86
CA SER A 155 4.00 -12.55 -7.89
C SER A 155 4.90 -11.45 -8.43
N SER A 156 4.95 -11.31 -9.76
CA SER A 156 5.63 -10.19 -10.43
C SER A 156 4.87 -8.86 -10.32
N ASN A 157 3.64 -8.88 -9.81
CA ASN A 157 2.83 -7.68 -9.58
C ASN A 157 3.19 -6.98 -8.25
N ILE A 158 4.05 -7.58 -7.42
CA ILE A 158 4.55 -6.98 -6.19
C ILE A 158 5.81 -6.17 -6.49
N ASN A 159 5.77 -4.89 -6.19
CA ASN A 159 6.96 -4.05 -6.22
C ASN A 159 7.86 -4.39 -5.02
N LYS A 160 9.11 -4.80 -5.30
CA LYS A 160 10.04 -5.31 -4.28
C LYS A 160 10.83 -4.21 -3.58
N GLY A 161 11.35 -4.53 -2.40
CA GLY A 161 12.25 -3.65 -1.63
C GLY A 161 11.50 -2.47 -0.98
N LEU A 162 12.08 -1.27 -1.06
CA LEU A 162 11.52 -0.02 -0.49
C LEU A 162 10.44 0.62 -1.38
N ALA A 163 9.70 -0.16 -2.12
CA ALA A 163 8.69 0.33 -3.04
C ALA A 163 7.30 0.37 -2.40
N VAL A 164 6.45 1.26 -2.91
CA VAL A 164 5.04 1.31 -2.54
C VAL A 164 4.27 0.25 -3.32
N ASN A 165 3.34 -0.42 -2.63
CA ASN A 165 2.33 -1.30 -3.20
C ASN A 165 0.94 -0.83 -2.78
N HIS A 166 0.02 -0.79 -3.74
CA HIS A 166 -1.40 -0.63 -3.48
C HIS A 166 -2.01 -2.00 -3.22
N LEU A 167 -2.55 -2.21 -2.04
CA LEU A 167 -3.16 -3.45 -1.60
C LEU A 167 -4.69 -3.31 -1.58
N ARG A 168 -5.39 -4.33 -2.06
CA ARG A 168 -6.84 -4.42 -1.97
C ARG A 168 -7.26 -5.82 -1.56
N ALA A 169 -8.13 -5.91 -0.57
CA ALA A 169 -8.79 -7.14 -0.13
C ALA A 169 -10.32 -7.00 -0.28
N ASP A 170 -10.94 -7.91 -1.00
CA ASP A 170 -12.40 -8.03 -1.09
C ASP A 170 -12.83 -9.23 -0.22
N CYS A 171 -13.63 -8.97 0.82
CA CYS A 171 -14.22 -9.97 1.71
C CYS A 171 -15.74 -9.97 1.49
N ILE A 172 -16.23 -10.81 0.58
CA ILE A 172 -17.62 -10.82 0.11
C ILE A 172 -18.21 -12.22 0.24
N GLY A 173 -19.24 -12.39 1.05
CA GLY A 173 -19.78 -13.71 1.37
C GLY A 173 -18.70 -14.62 1.95
N ASP A 174 -18.43 -15.75 1.33
CA ASP A 174 -17.36 -16.69 1.65
C ASP A 174 -16.10 -16.50 0.76
N THR A 175 -16.14 -15.55 -0.17
CA THR A 175 -15.08 -15.33 -1.14
C THR A 175 -14.13 -14.23 -0.68
N LEU A 176 -12.85 -14.55 -0.64
CA LEU A 176 -11.74 -13.71 -0.23
C LEU A 176 -10.84 -13.47 -1.43
N THR A 177 -10.76 -12.25 -1.93
CA THR A 177 -9.95 -11.93 -3.12
C THR A 177 -8.88 -10.91 -2.78
N PHE A 178 -7.65 -11.16 -3.22
CA PHE A 178 -6.50 -10.28 -2.99
C PHE A 178 -5.99 -9.68 -4.29
N TYR A 179 -5.79 -8.37 -4.28
CA TYR A 179 -5.23 -7.61 -5.39
C TYR A 179 -4.00 -6.83 -4.93
N VAL A 180 -3.00 -6.76 -5.80
CA VAL A 180 -1.80 -5.92 -5.60
C VAL A 180 -1.57 -5.11 -6.87
N ASN A 181 -1.41 -3.80 -6.72
CA ASN A 181 -1.18 -2.86 -7.82
C ASN A 181 -2.23 -2.98 -8.95
N GLY A 182 -3.49 -3.25 -8.58
CA GLY A 182 -4.61 -3.40 -9.51
C GLY A 182 -4.77 -4.81 -10.12
N PHE A 183 -3.87 -5.76 -9.84
CA PHE A 183 -3.93 -7.12 -10.36
C PHE A 183 -4.44 -8.09 -9.30
N GLN A 184 -5.43 -8.91 -9.64
CA GLN A 184 -5.85 -10.02 -8.78
C GLN A 184 -4.72 -11.06 -8.73
N ILE A 185 -4.24 -11.35 -7.53
CA ILE A 185 -3.14 -12.31 -7.33
C ILE A 185 -3.58 -13.56 -6.56
N ALA A 186 -4.67 -13.49 -5.81
CA ALA A 186 -5.22 -14.64 -5.10
C ALA A 186 -6.74 -14.57 -4.97
N GLN A 187 -7.36 -15.75 -4.85
CA GLN A 187 -8.74 -15.92 -4.42
C GLN A 187 -8.85 -17.21 -3.60
N ALA A 188 -9.58 -17.16 -2.51
CA ALA A 188 -9.87 -18.29 -1.64
C ALA A 188 -11.33 -18.26 -1.18
N GLN A 189 -11.83 -19.36 -0.65
CA GLN A 189 -13.15 -19.46 -0.04
C GLN A 189 -13.02 -19.97 1.40
N ASP A 190 -13.65 -19.26 2.32
CA ASP A 190 -13.78 -19.66 3.71
C ASP A 190 -14.96 -18.93 4.37
N SER A 191 -15.76 -19.63 5.14
CA SER A 191 -16.95 -19.11 5.83
C SER A 191 -16.82 -19.05 7.35
N SER A 192 -15.59 -19.20 7.88
CA SER A 192 -15.34 -19.26 9.32
C SER A 192 -15.64 -17.95 10.06
N LEU A 193 -15.43 -16.82 9.39
CA LEU A 193 -15.73 -15.49 9.91
C LEU A 193 -16.67 -14.77 8.94
N THR A 194 -17.76 -14.17 9.47
CA THR A 194 -18.79 -13.54 8.63
C THR A 194 -18.83 -12.03 8.71
N SER A 195 -18.31 -11.45 9.80
CA SER A 195 -18.26 -10.00 10.00
C SER A 195 -17.17 -9.64 11.01
N GLY A 196 -16.79 -8.38 11.05
CA GLY A 196 -15.81 -7.84 11.98
C GLY A 196 -15.17 -6.58 11.46
N ASP A 197 -14.11 -6.15 12.14
CA ASP A 197 -13.35 -4.98 11.76
C ASP A 197 -12.41 -5.29 10.59
N VAL A 198 -11.81 -4.25 10.06
CA VAL A 198 -10.78 -4.28 9.03
C VAL A 198 -9.51 -3.63 9.57
N GLY A 199 -8.40 -3.77 8.88
CA GLY A 199 -7.19 -3.08 9.34
C GLY A 199 -5.97 -3.37 8.49
N MET A 200 -4.84 -2.84 8.99
CA MET A 200 -3.52 -2.98 8.41
C MET A 200 -2.66 -3.87 9.30
N LEU A 201 -1.74 -4.61 8.69
CA LEU A 201 -0.84 -5.53 9.38
C LEU A 201 0.59 -5.35 8.89
N ALA A 202 1.55 -5.32 9.82
CA ALA A 202 2.96 -5.54 9.52
C ALA A 202 3.54 -6.60 10.47
N GLY A 203 4.54 -7.35 10.00
CA GLY A 203 5.11 -8.41 10.80
C GLY A 203 6.49 -8.87 10.33
N THR A 204 7.12 -9.59 11.22
CA THR A 204 8.46 -10.18 11.06
C THR A 204 8.38 -11.68 10.88
N PHE A 205 9.35 -12.22 10.18
CA PHE A 205 9.74 -13.63 10.27
C PHE A 205 10.97 -13.76 11.19
N ASN A 206 12.08 -14.21 10.64
CA ASN A 206 13.32 -14.51 11.38
C ASN A 206 14.21 -13.29 11.65
N THR A 207 13.82 -12.09 11.24
CA THR A 207 14.61 -10.86 11.39
C THR A 207 13.72 -9.72 11.85
N THR A 208 14.16 -8.97 12.86
CA THR A 208 13.44 -7.82 13.43
C THR A 208 13.64 -6.55 12.64
N GLY A 209 12.91 -5.47 13.03
CA GLY A 209 13.08 -4.13 12.47
C GLY A 209 12.27 -3.90 11.20
N VAL A 210 11.20 -4.65 10.98
CA VAL A 210 10.24 -4.37 9.89
C VAL A 210 9.53 -3.07 10.18
N ASP A 211 9.69 -2.09 9.31
CA ASP A 211 9.17 -0.73 9.44
C ASP A 211 8.37 -0.38 8.19
N VAL A 212 7.07 -0.14 8.36
CA VAL A 212 6.12 0.05 7.27
C VAL A 212 5.27 1.28 7.54
N VAL A 213 5.00 2.05 6.50
CA VAL A 213 4.01 3.13 6.50
C VAL A 213 2.83 2.73 5.63
N PHE A 214 1.65 3.09 6.08
CA PHE A 214 0.38 2.96 5.36
C PHE A 214 -0.23 4.34 5.15
N ASP A 215 -0.92 4.50 4.00
CA ASP A 215 -1.59 5.73 3.63
C ASP A 215 -2.84 5.43 2.79
N ASN A 216 -3.73 6.42 2.64
CA ASN A 216 -4.91 6.32 1.77
C ASN A 216 -5.80 5.10 2.06
N PHE A 217 -6.03 4.80 3.33
CA PHE A 217 -6.90 3.69 3.72
C PHE A 217 -8.35 3.98 3.36
N VAL A 218 -9.00 3.06 2.68
CA VAL A 218 -10.42 3.19 2.35
C VAL A 218 -11.16 1.85 2.44
N THR A 219 -12.38 1.90 2.93
CA THR A 219 -13.33 0.79 2.84
C THR A 219 -14.51 1.19 1.97
N LEU A 220 -14.92 0.28 1.12
CA LEU A 220 -15.97 0.48 0.13
C LEU A 220 -17.01 -0.63 0.26
N GLN A 221 -18.25 -0.28 -0.06
CA GLN A 221 -19.26 -1.27 -0.35
C GLN A 221 -18.88 -1.97 -1.66
N PRO A 222 -18.79 -3.32 -1.68
CA PRO A 222 -18.48 -4.10 -2.88
C PRO A 222 -19.46 -3.94 -4.01
#